data_322f4183ecfe5ccc6deef16d36f227aa
#
_entry.id   322f4183ecfe5ccc6deef16d36f227aa
#
_cell.length_a   1.000
_cell.length_b   1.000
_cell.length_c   1.000
_cell.angle_alpha   90.00
_cell.angle_beta   90.00
_cell.angle_gamma   90.00
#
_symmetry.space_group_name_H-M   'P 1'
#
loop_
_entity.id
_entity.type
_entity.pdbx_description
1 polymer ?
#
loop_
_entity_poly.entity_id
_entity_poly.type
_entity_poly.pdbx_seq_one_letter_code
_entity_poly.pdbx_strand_id
1 'polypeptide(L)'
;MRKIAANYIFPIVGEPIKNGYVVFDNNNCVVEIGQLNGECQDTEFYNGILCPGFTNAHTHIELSHLVNLFEQGTGMSGFINQINALRCAVDKEGRLKALKDQIDILYAQGVSAMCDISNCNESFDYKSTTPMFTRTYVELFGTEPQDAEDVLNGGKEVVASAKEFGLAAAITPHSPYTMSPELLQMASKEGLKSGFLSYHNQESMEEEDMISKGTGALAENYKGRGLSTPPVTGKPALVYFIDNLLTFASAPIEGRINLVHNTVINQESIDYAKKNLKEPYFTICPLSNIFIHRMLPPLELMRNNNLKICLGTDSLSSNTVLSIAKEILCIHNNFPDIPLNEILTWACLNGAYAVGKEDELGSFEIGKKPGAVLISNIDWNEFKLTGSSTTRRIL
;
A
#
# COMPACT_ATOMS: atom_id res chain seq x y z
N MET A 1 1.62 1.55 -33.21
CA MET A 1 2.77 1.55 -32.28
C MET A 1 3.04 2.97 -31.83
N ARG A 2 3.44 3.17 -30.55
CA ARG A 2 3.92 4.46 -30.03
C ARG A 2 5.36 4.31 -29.55
N LYS A 3 6.25 5.16 -30.00
CA LYS A 3 7.63 5.23 -29.51
C LYS A 3 7.75 6.45 -28.59
N ILE A 4 7.97 6.22 -27.31
CA ILE A 4 8.02 7.24 -26.26
C ILE A 4 9.44 7.29 -25.70
N ALA A 5 10.05 8.48 -25.71
CA ALA A 5 11.39 8.72 -25.23
C ALA A 5 11.43 9.81 -24.15
N ALA A 6 12.46 9.77 -23.31
CA ALA A 6 12.69 10.79 -22.28
C ALA A 6 14.19 10.99 -22.04
N ASN A 7 14.54 12.01 -21.23
CA ASN A 7 15.93 12.22 -20.81
C ASN A 7 16.50 10.95 -20.15
N TYR A 8 15.66 10.24 -19.36
CA TYR A 8 16.00 8.92 -18.81
C TYR A 8 14.79 8.01 -18.82
N ILE A 9 15.02 6.75 -19.16
CA ILE A 9 14.07 5.66 -18.93
C ILE A 9 14.56 4.85 -17.75
N PHE A 10 13.67 4.63 -16.77
CA PHE A 10 13.90 3.72 -15.64
C PHE A 10 13.08 2.45 -15.90
N PRO A 11 13.68 1.40 -16.47
CA PRO A 11 12.95 0.17 -16.83
C PRO A 11 12.55 -0.66 -15.64
N ILE A 12 13.11 -0.39 -14.47
CA ILE A 12 13.05 -1.09 -13.19
C ILE A 12 13.88 -2.38 -13.19
N VAL A 13 13.74 -3.21 -14.21
CA VAL A 13 14.64 -4.34 -14.42
C VAL A 13 15.76 -3.89 -15.36
N GLY A 14 16.98 -3.82 -14.82
CA GLY A 14 18.16 -3.25 -15.50
C GLY A 14 18.45 -1.80 -15.11
N GLU A 15 19.49 -1.24 -15.72
CA GLU A 15 19.99 0.11 -15.40
C GLU A 15 19.18 1.22 -16.10
N PRO A 16 19.11 2.42 -15.51
CA PRO A 16 18.51 3.58 -16.16
C PRO A 16 19.17 3.92 -17.50
N ILE A 17 18.36 4.18 -18.54
CA ILE A 17 18.83 4.44 -19.91
C ILE A 17 18.74 5.94 -20.21
N LYS A 18 19.90 6.60 -20.34
CA LYS A 18 19.98 8.01 -20.74
C LYS A 18 19.54 8.17 -22.21
N ASN A 19 18.72 9.20 -22.48
CA ASN A 19 18.10 9.40 -23.79
C ASN A 19 17.43 8.10 -24.28
N GLY A 20 16.74 7.42 -23.37
CA GLY A 20 16.10 6.14 -23.62
C GLY A 20 14.75 6.29 -24.32
N TYR A 21 14.27 5.17 -24.89
CA TYR A 21 12.92 5.06 -25.43
C TYR A 21 12.30 3.70 -25.07
N VAL A 22 10.97 3.67 -25.09
CA VAL A 22 10.16 2.45 -25.03
C VAL A 22 9.17 2.47 -26.18
N VAL A 23 9.00 1.36 -26.86
CA VAL A 23 7.99 1.18 -27.91
C VAL A 23 6.86 0.33 -27.38
N PHE A 24 5.64 0.83 -27.55
CA PHE A 24 4.41 0.13 -27.21
C PHE A 24 3.62 -0.24 -28.48
N ASP A 25 3.07 -1.43 -28.51
CA ASP A 25 2.16 -1.84 -29.57
C ASP A 25 0.75 -1.21 -29.41
N ASN A 26 -0.17 -1.57 -30.28
CA ASN A 26 -1.55 -1.06 -30.24
C ASN A 26 -2.36 -1.58 -29.04
N ASN A 27 -1.85 -2.59 -28.33
CA ASN A 27 -2.44 -3.13 -27.12
C ASN A 27 -1.75 -2.59 -25.85
N ASN A 28 -0.87 -1.59 -25.99
CA ASN A 28 -0.06 -1.01 -24.92
C ASN A 28 0.95 -2.00 -24.30
N CYS A 29 1.33 -3.07 -25.04
CA CYS A 29 2.41 -3.95 -24.62
C CYS A 29 3.77 -3.34 -24.99
N VAL A 30 4.74 -3.46 -24.10
CA VAL A 30 6.14 -3.15 -24.38
C VAL A 30 6.66 -4.13 -25.43
N VAL A 31 7.17 -3.62 -26.55
CA VAL A 31 7.75 -4.45 -27.62
C VAL A 31 9.24 -4.18 -27.85
N GLU A 32 9.72 -3.03 -27.42
CA GLU A 32 11.12 -2.64 -27.54
C GLU A 32 11.50 -1.61 -26.48
N ILE A 33 12.71 -1.68 -25.99
CA ILE A 33 13.33 -0.66 -25.13
C ILE A 33 14.77 -0.44 -25.58
N GLY A 34 15.24 0.80 -25.61
CA GLY A 34 16.59 1.10 -26.06
C GLY A 34 17.02 2.54 -25.81
N GLN A 35 18.16 2.88 -26.38
CA GLN A 35 18.74 4.22 -26.31
C GLN A 35 18.65 4.90 -27.68
N LEU A 36 18.30 6.19 -27.71
CA LEU A 36 18.30 6.99 -28.93
C LEU A 36 19.74 7.27 -29.40
N ASN A 37 20.02 6.96 -30.64
CA ASN A 37 21.29 7.25 -31.31
C ASN A 37 21.05 8.32 -32.41
N GLY A 38 20.96 9.59 -32.02
CA GLY A 38 20.66 10.71 -32.90
C GLY A 38 19.18 11.04 -33.06
N GLU A 39 18.81 11.79 -34.08
CA GLU A 39 17.42 12.16 -34.36
C GLU A 39 16.62 10.93 -34.80
N CYS A 40 15.48 10.72 -34.17
CA CYS A 40 14.54 9.64 -34.47
C CYS A 40 13.23 10.21 -34.96
N GLN A 41 12.79 9.83 -36.15
CA GLN A 41 11.44 10.12 -36.64
C GLN A 41 10.40 9.34 -35.82
N ASP A 42 9.18 9.86 -35.78
CA ASP A 42 8.02 9.23 -35.15
C ASP A 42 8.21 8.90 -33.65
N THR A 43 8.98 9.75 -32.95
CA THR A 43 9.27 9.58 -31.51
C THR A 43 8.67 10.73 -30.71
N GLU A 44 7.83 10.39 -29.73
CA GLU A 44 7.31 11.35 -28.74
C GLU A 44 8.37 11.54 -27.65
N PHE A 45 9.03 12.70 -27.59
CA PHE A 45 10.05 12.98 -26.57
C PHE A 45 9.49 13.81 -25.42
N TYR A 46 9.72 13.38 -24.18
CA TYR A 46 9.32 14.07 -22.96
C TYR A 46 10.54 14.49 -22.12
N ASN A 47 10.48 15.70 -21.57
CA ASN A 47 11.50 16.18 -20.64
C ASN A 47 11.21 15.66 -19.23
N GLY A 48 12.01 14.72 -18.76
CA GLY A 48 11.84 14.08 -17.45
C GLY A 48 12.40 12.66 -17.43
N ILE A 49 11.92 11.90 -16.44
CA ILE A 49 12.12 10.47 -16.30
C ILE A 49 10.84 9.76 -16.71
N LEU A 50 10.96 8.74 -17.54
CA LEU A 50 9.85 7.82 -17.85
C LEU A 50 10.08 6.51 -17.08
N CYS A 51 9.06 6.06 -16.36
CA CYS A 51 9.04 4.79 -15.63
C CYS A 51 7.73 4.05 -15.87
N PRO A 52 7.63 2.74 -15.52
CA PRO A 52 6.36 2.01 -15.48
C PRO A 52 5.35 2.66 -14.55
N GLY A 53 4.09 2.33 -14.73
CA GLY A 53 3.03 2.75 -13.82
C GLY A 53 3.27 2.26 -12.39
N PHE A 54 2.90 3.09 -11.43
CA PHE A 54 3.04 2.81 -10.01
C PHE A 54 2.03 1.76 -9.54
N THR A 55 2.37 1.06 -8.48
CA THR A 55 1.43 0.29 -7.67
C THR A 55 1.30 0.95 -6.30
N ASN A 56 0.09 1.40 -5.95
CA ASN A 56 -0.23 1.83 -4.60
C ASN A 56 -0.56 0.59 -3.76
N ALA A 57 0.42 0.10 -2.99
CA ALA A 57 0.33 -1.17 -2.31
C ALA A 57 -0.55 -1.15 -1.04
N HIS A 58 -1.06 0.02 -0.64
CA HIS A 58 -2.02 0.17 0.45
C HIS A 58 -2.72 1.53 0.39
N THR A 59 -4.04 1.50 0.34
CA THR A 59 -4.88 2.70 0.41
C THR A 59 -6.27 2.36 0.98
N HIS A 60 -6.96 3.38 1.53
CA HIS A 60 -8.37 3.31 1.95
C HIS A 60 -9.16 4.37 1.17
N ILE A 61 -9.52 4.06 -0.06
CA ILE A 61 -10.19 5.01 -0.94
C ILE A 61 -11.56 5.47 -0.38
N GLU A 62 -12.20 4.62 0.43
CA GLU A 62 -13.47 4.92 1.08
C GLU A 62 -13.40 6.11 2.05
N LEU A 63 -12.19 6.42 2.56
CA LEU A 63 -11.95 7.52 3.51
C LEU A 63 -11.53 8.83 2.83
N SER A 64 -11.63 8.92 1.51
CA SER A 64 -11.20 10.11 0.74
C SER A 64 -11.94 11.40 1.11
N HIS A 65 -13.16 11.30 1.63
CA HIS A 65 -13.94 12.43 2.11
C HIS A 65 -13.43 13.06 3.42
N LEU A 66 -12.46 12.44 4.08
CA LEU A 66 -11.92 12.90 5.38
C LEU A 66 -10.69 13.80 5.23
N VAL A 67 -10.34 14.18 4.02
CA VAL A 67 -9.19 15.04 3.75
C VAL A 67 -9.23 16.34 4.56
N ASN A 68 -8.11 16.66 5.23
CA ASN A 68 -7.93 17.88 6.06
C ASN A 68 -8.89 18.02 7.27
N LEU A 69 -9.57 16.96 7.69
CA LEU A 69 -10.44 17.01 8.88
C LEU A 69 -9.74 16.63 10.18
N PHE A 70 -8.55 16.01 10.09
CA PHE A 70 -7.86 15.42 11.22
C PHE A 70 -6.66 16.25 11.66
N GLU A 71 -6.44 16.30 12.98
CA GLU A 71 -5.23 16.85 13.57
C GLU A 71 -4.08 15.86 13.45
N GLN A 72 -2.89 16.39 13.13
CA GLN A 72 -1.69 15.61 12.96
C GLN A 72 -0.93 15.41 14.29
N GLY A 73 -0.20 14.28 14.39
CA GLY A 73 0.70 14.01 15.50
C GLY A 73 -0.02 13.63 16.80
N THR A 74 -1.23 13.09 16.70
CA THR A 74 -2.05 12.73 17.86
C THR A 74 -1.77 11.31 18.38
N GLY A 75 -0.89 10.55 17.71
CA GLY A 75 -0.67 9.13 17.98
C GLY A 75 -1.86 8.27 17.57
N MET A 76 -1.76 6.95 17.76
CA MET A 76 -2.80 6.00 17.32
C MET A 76 -4.10 6.21 18.11
N SER A 77 -4.04 6.38 19.42
CA SER A 77 -5.22 6.60 20.25
C SER A 77 -5.99 7.85 19.86
N GLY A 78 -5.27 8.97 19.60
CA GLY A 78 -5.87 10.21 19.14
C GLY A 78 -6.47 10.08 17.75
N PHE A 79 -5.79 9.40 16.83
CA PHE A 79 -6.29 9.12 15.49
C PHE A 79 -7.58 8.29 15.50
N ILE A 80 -7.65 7.21 16.30
CA ILE A 80 -8.85 6.38 16.45
C ILE A 80 -10.03 7.22 17.00
N ASN A 81 -9.78 8.11 17.95
CA ASN A 81 -10.83 9.00 18.48
C ASN A 81 -11.39 9.92 17.38
N GLN A 82 -10.52 10.47 16.51
CA GLN A 82 -10.94 11.30 15.40
C GLN A 82 -11.71 10.51 14.34
N ILE A 83 -11.27 9.29 13.98
CA ILE A 83 -12.01 8.39 13.06
C ILE A 83 -13.42 8.15 13.60
N ASN A 84 -13.58 7.79 14.88
CA ASN A 84 -14.89 7.52 15.48
C ASN A 84 -15.81 8.76 15.49
N ALA A 85 -15.24 9.95 15.64
CA ALA A 85 -16.01 11.19 15.66
C ALA A 85 -16.39 11.71 14.25
N LEU A 86 -15.54 11.51 13.25
CA LEU A 86 -15.61 12.23 11.98
C LEU A 86 -15.93 11.36 10.77
N ARG A 87 -15.84 10.02 10.85
CA ARG A 87 -16.06 9.14 9.69
C ARG A 87 -17.41 9.34 8.99
N CYS A 88 -18.42 9.82 9.69
CA CYS A 88 -19.75 10.12 9.16
C CYS A 88 -20.01 11.63 9.00
N ALA A 89 -18.98 12.48 9.03
CA ALA A 89 -19.14 13.94 8.96
C ALA A 89 -19.64 14.44 7.58
N VAL A 90 -19.48 13.63 6.53
CA VAL A 90 -19.89 13.94 5.16
C VAL A 90 -21.01 13.00 4.73
N ASP A 91 -22.01 13.53 4.04
CA ASP A 91 -23.13 12.74 3.51
C ASP A 91 -22.69 11.76 2.42
N LYS A 92 -23.58 10.85 2.02
CA LYS A 92 -23.27 9.80 1.06
C LYS A 92 -22.83 10.36 -0.31
N GLU A 93 -23.48 11.42 -0.80
CA GLU A 93 -23.15 12.00 -2.10
C GLU A 93 -21.73 12.59 -2.09
N GLY A 94 -21.38 13.33 -1.04
CA GLY A 94 -20.03 13.87 -0.84
C GLY A 94 -18.98 12.77 -0.71
N ARG A 95 -19.26 11.67 0.01
CA ARG A 95 -18.36 10.53 0.11
C ARG A 95 -18.10 9.87 -1.25
N LEU A 96 -19.15 9.58 -2.02
CA LEU A 96 -19.05 8.97 -3.34
C LEU A 96 -18.30 9.87 -4.32
N LYS A 97 -18.55 11.19 -4.28
CA LYS A 97 -17.81 12.14 -5.11
C LYS A 97 -16.33 12.16 -4.78
N ALA A 98 -15.97 12.28 -3.49
CA ALA A 98 -14.58 12.30 -3.05
C ALA A 98 -13.83 11.01 -3.45
N LEU A 99 -14.46 9.85 -3.29
CA LEU A 99 -13.95 8.56 -3.67
C LEU A 99 -13.67 8.48 -5.18
N LYS A 100 -14.64 8.88 -6.00
CA LYS A 100 -14.50 8.89 -7.46
C LYS A 100 -13.38 9.83 -7.90
N ASP A 101 -13.40 11.06 -7.42
CA ASP A 101 -12.38 12.07 -7.77
C ASP A 101 -10.98 11.55 -7.43
N GLN A 102 -10.82 10.84 -6.29
CA GLN A 102 -9.52 10.33 -5.88
C GLN A 102 -9.06 9.14 -6.72
N ILE A 103 -9.95 8.25 -7.17
CA ILE A 103 -9.62 7.18 -8.13
C ILE A 103 -9.12 7.79 -9.44
N ASP A 104 -9.81 8.79 -9.98
CA ASP A 104 -9.43 9.49 -11.21
C ASP A 104 -8.06 10.20 -11.06
N ILE A 105 -7.80 10.83 -9.92
CA ILE A 105 -6.51 11.47 -9.60
C ILE A 105 -5.37 10.45 -9.55
N LEU A 106 -5.55 9.33 -8.85
CA LEU A 106 -4.53 8.26 -8.76
C LEU A 106 -4.18 7.72 -10.15
N TYR A 107 -5.18 7.46 -10.99
CA TYR A 107 -4.96 7.02 -12.36
C TYR A 107 -4.18 8.06 -13.18
N ALA A 108 -4.60 9.32 -13.14
CA ALA A 108 -3.95 10.41 -13.87
C ALA A 108 -2.49 10.64 -13.43
N GLN A 109 -2.19 10.42 -12.14
CA GLN A 109 -0.83 10.49 -11.59
C GLN A 109 0.04 9.28 -11.94
N GLY A 110 -0.52 8.24 -12.56
CA GLY A 110 0.22 7.10 -13.07
C GLY A 110 0.10 5.81 -12.26
N VAL A 111 -0.84 5.71 -11.31
CA VAL A 111 -1.10 4.45 -10.60
C VAL A 111 -1.75 3.46 -11.56
N SER A 112 -1.12 2.30 -11.79
CA SER A 112 -1.63 1.22 -12.64
C SER A 112 -2.31 0.11 -11.85
N ALA A 113 -1.99 -0.03 -10.57
CA ALA A 113 -2.65 -0.96 -9.66
C ALA A 113 -2.71 -0.39 -8.24
N MET A 114 -3.73 -0.80 -7.48
CA MET A 114 -3.83 -0.49 -6.05
C MET A 114 -4.33 -1.68 -5.23
N CYS A 115 -3.82 -1.80 -4.01
CA CYS A 115 -4.41 -2.57 -2.92
C CYS A 115 -5.31 -1.64 -2.13
N ASP A 116 -6.61 -1.82 -2.23
CA ASP A 116 -7.57 -0.98 -1.55
C ASP A 116 -8.27 -1.73 -0.43
N ILE A 117 -8.28 -1.13 0.75
CA ILE A 117 -8.99 -1.63 1.92
C ILE A 117 -10.45 -1.14 1.84
N SER A 118 -11.38 -2.05 2.01
CA SER A 118 -12.82 -1.74 1.98
C SER A 118 -13.55 -2.34 3.16
N ASN A 119 -14.39 -1.54 3.80
CA ASN A 119 -15.30 -2.00 4.86
C ASN A 119 -16.77 -2.04 4.39
N CYS A 120 -17.05 -1.54 3.18
CA CYS A 120 -18.37 -1.55 2.55
C CYS A 120 -18.25 -1.67 1.02
N ASN A 121 -19.36 -1.53 0.30
CA ASN A 121 -19.41 -1.66 -1.16
C ASN A 121 -19.48 -0.33 -1.93
N GLU A 122 -19.36 0.82 -1.26
CA GLU A 122 -19.53 2.15 -1.88
C GLU A 122 -18.52 2.42 -3.02
N SER A 123 -17.33 1.79 -2.97
CA SER A 123 -16.25 1.96 -3.95
C SER A 123 -16.33 1.03 -5.17
N PHE A 124 -17.16 -0.03 -5.14
CA PHE A 124 -17.04 -1.14 -6.09
C PHE A 124 -17.39 -0.78 -7.53
N ASP A 125 -18.43 0.01 -7.73
CA ASP A 125 -18.82 0.50 -9.06
C ASP A 125 -17.67 1.29 -9.72
N TYR A 126 -17.08 2.23 -9.00
CA TYR A 126 -15.96 3.04 -9.51
C TYR A 126 -14.69 2.20 -9.72
N LYS A 127 -14.40 1.26 -8.83
CA LYS A 127 -13.26 0.33 -9.00
C LYS A 127 -13.42 -0.59 -10.19
N SER A 128 -14.64 -1.00 -10.51
CA SER A 128 -14.91 -1.87 -11.67
C SER A 128 -14.78 -1.16 -13.02
N THR A 129 -14.90 0.17 -13.03
CA THR A 129 -14.86 0.97 -14.26
C THR A 129 -13.52 1.67 -14.50
N THR A 130 -12.66 1.77 -13.49
CA THR A 130 -11.32 2.34 -13.66
C THR A 130 -10.40 1.42 -14.47
N PRO A 131 -9.48 1.97 -15.31
CA PRO A 131 -8.47 1.15 -15.98
C PRO A 131 -7.40 0.58 -15.05
N MET A 132 -7.32 1.03 -13.79
CA MET A 132 -6.38 0.49 -12.81
C MET A 132 -6.81 -0.91 -12.37
N PHE A 133 -5.84 -1.83 -12.21
CA PHE A 133 -6.13 -3.06 -11.49
C PHE A 133 -6.34 -2.74 -10.01
N THR A 134 -7.42 -3.30 -9.42
CA THR A 134 -7.68 -3.15 -7.98
C THR A 134 -7.75 -4.51 -7.31
N ARG A 135 -6.93 -4.70 -6.27
CA ARG A 135 -7.10 -5.78 -5.32
C ARG A 135 -7.81 -5.23 -4.09
N THR A 136 -9.05 -5.66 -3.90
CA THR A 136 -9.89 -5.21 -2.80
C THR A 136 -9.73 -6.14 -1.61
N TYR A 137 -9.26 -5.62 -0.49
CA TYR A 137 -9.22 -6.31 0.78
C TYR A 137 -10.42 -5.88 1.62
N VAL A 138 -11.37 -6.79 1.81
CA VAL A 138 -12.49 -6.58 2.73
C VAL A 138 -11.98 -6.80 4.15
N GLU A 139 -11.78 -5.71 4.84
CA GLU A 139 -11.11 -5.68 6.12
C GLU A 139 -12.08 -5.92 7.26
N LEU A 140 -11.71 -6.81 8.16
CA LEU A 140 -12.47 -7.16 9.35
C LEU A 140 -11.80 -6.65 10.61
N PHE A 141 -12.63 -6.15 11.52
CA PHE A 141 -12.24 -5.78 12.88
C PHE A 141 -13.39 -6.08 13.84
N GLY A 142 -13.06 -6.39 15.09
CA GLY A 142 -14.00 -6.71 16.16
C GLY A 142 -13.25 -7.29 17.36
N THR A 143 -13.42 -6.68 18.51
CA THR A 143 -12.68 -7.04 19.74
C THR A 143 -13.35 -8.15 20.53
N GLU A 144 -14.65 -8.40 20.28
CA GLU A 144 -15.44 -9.32 21.07
C GLU A 144 -15.43 -10.72 20.44
N PRO A 145 -14.89 -11.74 21.13
CA PRO A 145 -14.74 -13.09 20.57
C PRO A 145 -16.06 -13.74 20.14
N GLN A 146 -17.16 -13.47 20.86
CA GLN A 146 -18.48 -14.03 20.58
C GLN A 146 -19.08 -13.52 19.26
N ASP A 147 -18.62 -12.37 18.75
CA ASP A 147 -19.13 -11.76 17.52
C ASP A 147 -18.29 -12.16 16.28
N ALA A 148 -17.20 -12.92 16.47
CA ALA A 148 -16.23 -13.22 15.41
C ALA A 148 -16.85 -13.91 14.19
N GLU A 149 -17.79 -14.84 14.39
CA GLU A 149 -18.44 -15.56 13.29
C GLU A 149 -19.38 -14.65 12.50
N ASP A 150 -20.15 -13.80 13.17
CA ASP A 150 -21.06 -12.85 12.51
C ASP A 150 -20.27 -11.79 11.71
N VAL A 151 -19.17 -11.26 12.27
CA VAL A 151 -18.28 -10.33 11.58
C VAL A 151 -17.68 -10.98 10.33
N LEU A 152 -17.20 -12.23 10.44
CA LEU A 152 -16.66 -12.97 9.28
C LEU A 152 -17.73 -13.17 8.20
N ASN A 153 -18.95 -13.54 8.58
CA ASN A 153 -20.03 -13.77 7.63
C ASN A 153 -20.44 -12.48 6.92
N GLY A 154 -20.56 -11.36 7.63
CA GLY A 154 -20.77 -10.04 7.02
C GLY A 154 -19.65 -9.68 6.00
N GLY A 155 -18.39 -9.93 6.35
CA GLY A 155 -17.28 -9.73 5.42
C GLY A 155 -17.37 -10.60 4.15
N LYS A 156 -17.82 -11.85 4.29
CA LYS A 156 -18.03 -12.73 3.11
C LYS A 156 -19.12 -12.19 2.17
N GLU A 157 -20.18 -11.57 2.71
CA GLU A 157 -21.22 -10.93 1.88
C GLU A 157 -20.64 -9.75 1.10
N VAL A 158 -19.80 -8.93 1.74
CA VAL A 158 -19.11 -7.82 1.05
C VAL A 158 -18.16 -8.34 -0.04
N VAL A 159 -17.39 -9.41 0.22
CA VAL A 159 -16.56 -10.07 -0.79
C VAL A 159 -17.40 -10.60 -1.94
N ALA A 160 -18.56 -11.21 -1.66
CA ALA A 160 -19.47 -11.70 -2.71
C ALA A 160 -19.95 -10.54 -3.59
N SER A 161 -20.39 -9.43 -2.98
CA SER A 161 -20.75 -8.21 -3.70
C SER A 161 -19.60 -7.67 -4.57
N ALA A 162 -18.36 -7.60 -4.05
CA ALA A 162 -17.21 -7.16 -4.85
C ALA A 162 -16.97 -8.03 -6.09
N LYS A 163 -17.16 -9.34 -5.97
CA LYS A 163 -17.03 -10.29 -7.09
C LYS A 163 -18.12 -10.13 -8.17
N GLU A 164 -19.31 -9.68 -7.81
CA GLU A 164 -20.37 -9.32 -8.77
C GLU A 164 -19.96 -8.16 -9.66
N PHE A 165 -19.13 -7.23 -9.14
CA PHE A 165 -18.51 -6.16 -9.91
C PHE A 165 -17.23 -6.61 -10.67
N GLY A 166 -16.87 -7.89 -10.64
CA GLY A 166 -15.66 -8.41 -11.28
C GLY A 166 -14.34 -8.06 -10.58
N LEU A 167 -14.41 -7.59 -9.33
CA LEU A 167 -13.22 -7.20 -8.56
C LEU A 167 -12.50 -8.41 -7.98
N ALA A 168 -11.18 -8.35 -7.96
CA ALA A 168 -10.34 -9.29 -7.20
C ALA A 168 -10.45 -8.95 -5.72
N ALA A 169 -11.28 -9.68 -4.97
CA ALA A 169 -11.58 -9.38 -3.57
C ALA A 169 -11.32 -10.57 -2.64
N ALA A 170 -10.81 -10.27 -1.45
CA ALA A 170 -10.60 -11.24 -0.37
C ALA A 170 -10.80 -10.60 1.01
N ILE A 171 -11.13 -11.41 2.01
CA ILE A 171 -11.12 -10.99 3.42
C ILE A 171 -9.68 -10.74 3.85
N THR A 172 -9.52 -9.75 4.74
CA THR A 172 -8.26 -9.51 5.43
C THR A 172 -8.49 -9.09 6.90
N PRO A 173 -7.61 -9.48 7.84
CA PRO A 173 -7.63 -8.91 9.19
C PRO A 173 -7.09 -7.48 9.18
N HIS A 174 -7.58 -6.63 10.10
CA HIS A 174 -7.12 -5.24 10.22
C HIS A 174 -5.75 -5.16 10.92
N SER A 175 -5.73 -5.27 12.25
CA SER A 175 -4.53 -5.04 13.08
C SER A 175 -4.61 -5.85 14.39
N PRO A 176 -3.51 -6.01 15.13
CA PRO A 176 -3.49 -6.86 16.31
C PRO A 176 -4.38 -6.34 17.46
N TYR A 177 -4.57 -5.03 17.55
CA TYR A 177 -5.32 -4.42 18.65
C TYR A 177 -6.81 -4.26 18.37
N THR A 178 -7.26 -4.35 17.12
CA THR A 178 -8.66 -4.19 16.76
C THR A 178 -9.43 -5.50 16.66
N MET A 179 -8.81 -6.62 16.94
CA MET A 179 -9.39 -7.94 16.71
C MET A 179 -9.24 -8.86 17.95
N SER A 180 -10.27 -9.64 18.22
CA SER A 180 -10.09 -10.80 19.08
C SER A 180 -9.19 -11.85 18.41
N PRO A 181 -8.49 -12.72 19.18
CA PRO A 181 -7.69 -13.80 18.60
C PRO A 181 -8.51 -14.71 17.67
N GLU A 182 -9.75 -14.98 18.01
CA GLU A 182 -10.69 -15.81 17.24
C GLU A 182 -10.97 -15.19 15.87
N LEU A 183 -11.33 -13.90 15.84
CA LEU A 183 -11.59 -13.19 14.59
C LEU A 183 -10.32 -13.07 13.74
N LEU A 184 -9.17 -12.79 14.35
CA LEU A 184 -7.88 -12.70 13.68
C LEU A 184 -7.54 -14.02 12.97
N GLN A 185 -7.68 -15.17 13.65
CA GLN A 185 -7.44 -16.49 13.07
C GLN A 185 -8.45 -16.81 11.96
N MET A 186 -9.74 -16.56 12.17
CA MET A 186 -10.79 -16.84 11.20
C MET A 186 -10.66 -15.99 9.93
N ALA A 187 -10.44 -14.69 10.08
CA ALA A 187 -10.25 -13.75 8.97
C ALA A 187 -8.98 -14.09 8.16
N SER A 188 -7.87 -14.36 8.85
CA SER A 188 -6.62 -14.73 8.21
C SER A 188 -6.73 -16.05 7.45
N LYS A 189 -7.35 -17.07 8.04
CA LYS A 189 -7.59 -18.37 7.40
C LYS A 189 -8.47 -18.23 6.17
N GLU A 190 -9.51 -17.40 6.21
CA GLU A 190 -10.39 -17.15 5.06
C GLU A 190 -9.65 -16.38 3.97
N GLY A 191 -8.94 -15.31 4.34
CA GLY A 191 -8.19 -14.47 3.41
C GLY A 191 -7.12 -15.24 2.64
N LEU A 192 -6.34 -16.06 3.33
CA LEU A 192 -5.27 -16.88 2.74
C LEU A 192 -5.78 -17.89 1.69
N LYS A 193 -7.06 -18.23 1.65
CA LYS A 193 -7.64 -19.03 0.55
C LYS A 193 -7.51 -18.35 -0.81
N SER A 194 -7.41 -17.04 -0.85
CA SER A 194 -7.16 -16.25 -2.06
C SER A 194 -5.69 -16.25 -2.50
N GLY A 195 -4.79 -16.68 -1.63
CA GLY A 195 -3.33 -16.53 -1.79
C GLY A 195 -2.80 -15.15 -1.41
N PHE A 196 -3.64 -14.25 -0.87
CA PHE A 196 -3.27 -12.87 -0.54
C PHE A 196 -3.84 -12.46 0.82
N LEU A 197 -3.07 -11.65 1.56
CA LEU A 197 -3.48 -11.06 2.82
C LEU A 197 -2.87 -9.67 2.97
N SER A 198 -3.58 -8.74 3.60
CA SER A 198 -3.06 -7.44 4.04
C SER A 198 -3.24 -7.32 5.56
N TYR A 199 -2.32 -6.66 6.24
CA TYR A 199 -2.37 -6.53 7.69
C TYR A 199 -1.60 -5.29 8.15
N HIS A 200 -2.24 -4.42 8.93
CA HIS A 200 -1.58 -3.28 9.57
C HIS A 200 -0.67 -3.81 10.67
N ASN A 201 0.62 -3.54 10.56
CA ASN A 201 1.66 -4.19 11.33
C ASN A 201 2.64 -3.20 11.93
N GLN A 202 2.84 -3.29 13.24
CA GLN A 202 3.85 -2.52 13.97
C GLN A 202 3.84 -1.04 13.56
N GLU A 203 2.63 -0.48 13.53
CA GLU A 203 2.42 0.89 13.08
C GLU A 203 2.85 1.90 14.13
N SER A 204 2.74 1.56 15.42
CA SER A 204 3.08 2.46 16.51
C SER A 204 3.65 1.75 17.73
N MET A 205 4.36 2.52 18.59
CA MET A 205 4.75 2.03 19.91
C MET A 205 3.56 1.78 20.81
N GLU A 206 2.43 2.49 20.60
CA GLU A 206 1.18 2.24 21.35
C GLU A 206 0.65 0.83 21.08
N GLU A 207 0.73 0.36 19.82
CA GLU A 207 0.40 -1.01 19.41
C GLU A 207 1.33 -2.02 20.10
N GLU A 208 2.64 -1.81 20.02
CA GLU A 208 3.64 -2.69 20.63
C GLU A 208 3.46 -2.79 22.14
N ASP A 209 3.24 -1.67 22.84
CA ASP A 209 3.03 -1.65 24.29
C ASP A 209 1.72 -2.36 24.68
N MET A 210 0.66 -2.20 23.89
CA MET A 210 -0.62 -2.88 24.14
C MET A 210 -0.47 -4.40 23.96
N ILE A 211 0.14 -4.87 22.88
CA ILE A 211 0.28 -6.30 22.57
C ILE A 211 1.30 -6.98 23.47
N SER A 212 2.44 -6.35 23.74
CA SER A 212 3.50 -6.97 24.52
C SER A 212 3.29 -6.86 26.01
N LYS A 213 2.74 -5.73 26.51
CA LYS A 213 2.68 -5.39 27.93
C LYS A 213 1.27 -5.16 28.47
N GLY A 214 0.27 -4.97 27.60
CA GLY A 214 -1.10 -4.59 27.99
C GLY A 214 -1.20 -3.19 28.56
N THR A 215 -0.30 -2.28 28.17
CA THR A 215 -0.17 -0.92 28.70
C THR A 215 -0.14 0.13 27.58
N GLY A 216 -0.08 1.39 27.96
CA GLY A 216 0.02 2.51 27.04
C GLY A 216 -1.33 3.13 26.67
N ALA A 217 -1.26 4.27 25.95
CA ALA A 217 -2.44 5.09 25.65
C ALA A 217 -3.52 4.32 24.87
N LEU A 218 -3.12 3.42 23.97
CA LEU A 218 -4.07 2.60 23.20
C LEU A 218 -4.83 1.60 24.11
N ALA A 219 -4.13 0.91 25.02
CA ALA A 219 -4.75 0.00 25.98
C ALA A 219 -5.70 0.74 26.95
N GLU A 220 -5.31 1.93 27.40
CA GLU A 220 -6.16 2.77 28.24
C GLU A 220 -7.40 3.27 27.48
N ASN A 221 -7.26 3.66 26.22
CA ASN A 221 -8.36 4.07 25.35
C ASN A 221 -9.40 2.94 25.21
N TYR A 222 -8.96 1.73 24.93
CA TYR A 222 -9.84 0.56 24.79
C TYR A 222 -10.55 0.25 26.10
N LYS A 223 -9.82 0.22 27.20
CA LYS A 223 -10.39 0.02 28.55
C LYS A 223 -11.41 1.10 28.91
N GLY A 224 -11.11 2.37 28.61
CA GLY A 224 -12.02 3.49 28.85
C GLY A 224 -13.32 3.39 28.04
N ARG A 225 -13.29 2.72 26.89
CA ARG A 225 -14.45 2.46 26.02
C ARG A 225 -15.16 1.14 26.35
N GLY A 226 -14.66 0.35 27.29
CA GLY A 226 -15.21 -0.96 27.63
C GLY A 226 -15.02 -2.02 26.57
N LEU A 227 -14.01 -1.86 25.70
CA LEU A 227 -13.66 -2.84 24.65
C LEU A 227 -12.71 -3.90 25.19
N SER A 228 -12.86 -5.12 24.71
CA SER A 228 -11.91 -6.20 24.98
C SER A 228 -10.55 -5.88 24.36
N THR A 229 -9.47 -6.28 25.03
CA THR A 229 -8.10 -6.09 24.58
C THR A 229 -7.50 -7.44 24.18
N PRO A 230 -6.55 -7.47 23.23
CA PRO A 230 -5.79 -8.67 22.93
C PRO A 230 -5.07 -9.20 24.18
N PRO A 231 -4.74 -10.50 24.20
CA PRO A 231 -3.95 -11.06 25.30
C PRO A 231 -2.55 -10.42 25.35
N VAL A 232 -2.05 -10.18 26.57
CA VAL A 232 -0.68 -9.72 26.78
C VAL A 232 0.29 -10.86 26.48
N THR A 233 1.15 -10.68 25.50
CA THR A 233 1.95 -11.77 24.92
C THR A 233 3.41 -11.78 25.39
N GLY A 234 3.94 -10.64 25.79
CA GLY A 234 5.39 -10.45 26.01
C GLY A 234 6.21 -10.49 24.71
N LYS A 235 5.54 -10.47 23.54
CA LYS A 235 6.18 -10.59 22.20
C LYS A 235 5.87 -9.36 21.35
N PRO A 236 6.70 -9.06 20.33
CA PRO A 236 6.37 -8.07 19.31
C PRO A 236 5.03 -8.35 18.61
N ALA A 237 4.34 -7.30 18.17
CA ALA A 237 3.02 -7.41 17.53
C ALA A 237 3.04 -8.30 16.27
N LEU A 238 4.10 -8.24 15.44
CA LEU A 238 4.25 -9.12 14.28
C LEU A 238 4.41 -10.59 14.67
N VAL A 239 5.13 -10.88 15.75
CA VAL A 239 5.28 -12.25 16.26
C VAL A 239 3.94 -12.79 16.73
N TYR A 240 3.16 -11.97 17.45
CA TYR A 240 1.79 -12.32 17.85
C TYR A 240 0.89 -12.64 16.65
N PHE A 241 0.94 -11.81 15.59
CA PHE A 241 0.19 -12.06 14.36
C PHE A 241 0.56 -13.41 13.74
N ILE A 242 1.85 -13.65 13.52
CA ILE A 242 2.35 -14.89 12.90
C ILE A 242 2.01 -16.11 13.76
N ASP A 243 2.11 -16.03 15.10
CA ASP A 243 1.71 -17.11 16.01
C ASP A 243 0.22 -17.47 15.82
N ASN A 244 -0.66 -16.48 15.60
CA ASN A 244 -2.06 -16.74 15.28
C ASN A 244 -2.24 -17.46 13.93
N LEU A 245 -1.44 -17.12 12.91
CA LEU A 245 -1.46 -17.85 11.64
C LEU A 245 -0.98 -19.31 11.81
N LEU A 246 0.02 -19.55 12.64
CA LEU A 246 0.58 -20.88 12.91
C LEU A 246 -0.38 -21.81 13.66
N THR A 247 -1.48 -21.30 14.20
CA THR A 247 -2.53 -22.16 14.82
C THR A 247 -3.28 -23.01 13.77
N PHE A 248 -3.33 -22.57 12.51
CA PHE A 248 -4.05 -23.26 11.45
C PHE A 248 -3.24 -23.51 10.17
N ALA A 249 -2.02 -22.98 10.06
CA ALA A 249 -1.12 -23.15 8.93
C ALA A 249 0.27 -23.62 9.38
N SER A 250 1.01 -24.29 8.49
CA SER A 250 2.39 -24.74 8.76
C SER A 250 3.40 -23.75 8.17
N ALA A 251 4.51 -23.53 8.88
CA ALA A 251 5.60 -22.72 8.36
C ALA A 251 6.40 -23.43 7.25
N PRO A 252 6.87 -22.73 6.21
CA PRO A 252 6.53 -21.33 5.90
C PRO A 252 5.11 -21.20 5.38
N ILE A 253 4.37 -20.22 5.91
CA ILE A 253 2.98 -19.97 5.55
C ILE A 253 2.90 -19.49 4.11
N GLU A 254 2.12 -20.21 3.30
CA GLU A 254 1.91 -19.89 1.89
C GLU A 254 1.03 -18.65 1.71
N GLY A 255 1.25 -17.93 0.62
CA GLY A 255 0.52 -16.73 0.24
C GLY A 255 1.35 -15.46 0.32
N ARG A 256 0.91 -14.43 -0.38
CA ARG A 256 1.50 -13.09 -0.37
C ARG A 256 0.89 -12.28 0.76
N ILE A 257 1.69 -12.02 1.76
CA ILE A 257 1.25 -11.31 2.97
C ILE A 257 1.85 -9.90 2.95
N ASN A 258 0.98 -8.90 2.78
CA ASN A 258 1.34 -7.50 2.79
C ASN A 258 1.26 -6.96 4.23
N LEU A 259 2.41 -6.74 4.84
CA LEU A 259 2.58 -6.15 6.17
C LEU A 259 2.69 -4.63 5.99
N VAL A 260 1.73 -3.87 6.49
CA VAL A 260 1.59 -2.44 6.23
C VAL A 260 2.13 -1.62 7.40
N HIS A 261 2.69 -0.45 7.12
CA HIS A 261 3.34 0.54 7.98
C HIS A 261 4.74 0.16 8.44
N ASN A 262 4.90 -0.83 9.30
CA ASN A 262 6.22 -1.30 9.79
C ASN A 262 7.04 -0.19 10.49
N THR A 263 6.38 0.83 11.04
CA THR A 263 7.01 2.04 11.58
C THR A 263 7.96 1.73 12.74
N VAL A 264 7.62 0.71 13.52
CA VAL A 264 8.40 0.29 14.70
C VAL A 264 8.91 -1.15 14.59
N ILE A 265 9.03 -1.66 13.35
CA ILE A 265 9.55 -3.02 13.12
C ILE A 265 10.97 -3.16 13.65
N ASN A 266 11.29 -4.32 14.23
CA ASN A 266 12.59 -4.63 14.80
C ASN A 266 13.18 -5.91 14.21
N GLN A 267 14.45 -6.21 14.54
CA GLN A 267 15.15 -7.37 14.00
C GLN A 267 14.47 -8.69 14.36
N GLU A 268 13.97 -8.84 15.59
CA GLU A 268 13.27 -10.05 16.05
C GLU A 268 12.05 -10.33 15.17
N SER A 269 11.24 -9.32 14.91
CA SER A 269 10.07 -9.40 14.04
C SER A 269 10.44 -9.78 12.60
N ILE A 270 11.49 -9.19 12.06
CA ILE A 270 12.00 -9.48 10.72
C ILE A 270 12.45 -10.94 10.61
N ASP A 271 13.27 -11.40 11.55
CA ASP A 271 13.79 -12.78 11.55
C ASP A 271 12.64 -13.79 11.68
N TYR A 272 11.64 -13.46 12.52
CA TYR A 272 10.47 -14.31 12.69
C TYR A 272 9.60 -14.37 11.43
N ALA A 273 9.39 -13.23 10.76
CA ALA A 273 8.67 -13.17 9.49
C ALA A 273 9.39 -13.96 8.38
N LYS A 274 10.70 -13.76 8.21
CA LYS A 274 11.50 -14.50 7.21
C LYS A 274 11.47 -16.01 7.41
N LYS A 275 11.41 -16.47 8.66
CA LYS A 275 11.36 -17.88 9.00
C LYS A 275 10.00 -18.51 8.70
N ASN A 276 8.92 -17.77 8.94
CA ASN A 276 7.59 -18.35 9.02
C ASN A 276 6.66 -17.96 7.86
N LEU A 277 6.98 -16.91 7.10
CA LEU A 277 6.20 -16.46 5.95
C LEU A 277 6.97 -16.71 4.65
N LYS A 278 6.30 -17.26 3.63
CA LYS A 278 6.96 -17.58 2.35
C LYS A 278 7.17 -16.33 1.49
N GLU A 279 6.17 -15.48 1.37
CA GLU A 279 6.21 -14.27 0.53
C GLU A 279 5.70 -13.04 1.31
N PRO A 280 6.44 -12.56 2.33
CA PRO A 280 6.11 -11.30 2.98
C PRO A 280 6.51 -10.09 2.12
N TYR A 281 5.61 -9.11 2.04
CA TYR A 281 5.85 -7.78 1.49
C TYR A 281 5.69 -6.75 2.61
N PHE A 282 6.50 -5.70 2.59
CA PHE A 282 6.53 -4.70 3.65
C PHE A 282 6.17 -3.34 3.04
N THR A 283 4.89 -3.02 3.08
CA THR A 283 4.41 -1.73 2.57
C THR A 283 4.63 -0.65 3.60
N ILE A 284 5.25 0.45 3.17
CA ILE A 284 5.44 1.66 3.97
C ILE A 284 4.55 2.77 3.42
N CYS A 285 4.01 3.60 4.33
CA CYS A 285 3.20 4.78 4.03
C CYS A 285 3.82 6.00 4.72
N PRO A 286 4.96 6.52 4.21
CA PRO A 286 5.78 7.52 4.90
C PRO A 286 5.01 8.75 5.36
N LEU A 287 4.17 9.33 4.51
CA LEU A 287 3.40 10.54 4.85
C LEU A 287 2.34 10.26 5.92
N SER A 288 1.66 9.11 5.87
CA SER A 288 0.72 8.70 6.90
C SER A 288 1.41 8.49 8.23
N ASN A 289 2.57 7.82 8.25
CA ASN A 289 3.34 7.60 9.46
C ASN A 289 3.82 8.91 10.11
N ILE A 290 4.26 9.89 9.30
CA ILE A 290 4.57 11.25 9.80
C ILE A 290 3.31 11.94 10.31
N PHE A 291 2.19 11.81 9.59
CA PHE A 291 0.93 12.48 9.95
C PHE A 291 0.44 12.03 11.31
N ILE A 292 0.40 10.71 11.58
CA ILE A 292 -0.14 10.16 12.82
C ILE A 292 0.92 10.18 13.95
N HIS A 293 2.16 9.72 13.66
CA HIS A 293 3.14 9.34 14.69
C HIS A 293 4.38 10.25 14.75
N ARG A 294 4.58 11.13 13.76
CA ARG A 294 5.82 11.91 13.59
C ARG A 294 7.06 11.00 13.46
N MET A 295 6.87 9.80 12.96
CA MET A 295 7.93 8.78 12.82
C MET A 295 7.95 8.23 11.39
N LEU A 296 9.07 7.64 11.02
CA LEU A 296 9.24 6.90 9.77
C LEU A 296 9.72 5.49 10.07
N PRO A 297 9.40 4.50 9.19
CA PRO A 297 9.94 3.16 9.31
C PRO A 297 11.48 3.15 9.28
N PRO A 298 12.12 2.18 9.95
CA PRO A 298 13.59 2.07 9.99
C PRO A 298 14.11 1.50 8.65
N LEU A 299 14.12 2.33 7.58
CA LEU A 299 14.45 1.90 6.20
C LEU A 299 15.84 1.28 6.09
N GLU A 300 16.82 1.76 6.85
CA GLU A 300 18.15 1.16 6.86
C GLU A 300 18.11 -0.30 7.34
N LEU A 301 17.40 -0.56 8.45
CA LEU A 301 17.21 -1.92 8.96
C LEU A 301 16.49 -2.80 7.93
N MET A 302 15.43 -2.28 7.31
CA MET A 302 14.64 -3.01 6.31
C MET A 302 15.47 -3.36 5.08
N ARG A 303 16.27 -2.41 4.56
CA ARG A 303 17.19 -2.59 3.43
C ARG A 303 18.31 -3.59 3.74
N ASN A 304 18.96 -3.45 4.90
CA ASN A 304 20.02 -4.37 5.34
C ASN A 304 19.52 -5.81 5.48
N ASN A 305 18.24 -5.98 5.70
CA ASN A 305 17.57 -7.27 5.73
C ASN A 305 17.05 -7.74 4.36
N ASN A 306 17.25 -6.98 3.28
CA ASN A 306 16.76 -7.27 1.93
C ASN A 306 15.24 -7.52 1.90
N LEU A 307 14.45 -6.74 2.65
CA LEU A 307 13.00 -6.87 2.66
C LEU A 307 12.40 -6.41 1.32
N LYS A 308 11.32 -7.04 0.90
CA LYS A 308 10.53 -6.62 -0.26
C LYS A 308 9.67 -5.41 0.14
N ILE A 309 10.26 -4.22 0.11
CA ILE A 309 9.58 -2.97 0.47
C ILE A 309 8.64 -2.57 -0.67
N CYS A 310 7.43 -2.10 -0.35
CA CYS A 310 6.45 -1.52 -1.27
C CYS A 310 6.04 -0.12 -0.78
N LEU A 311 5.48 0.71 -1.67
CA LEU A 311 4.91 2.01 -1.29
C LEU A 311 3.39 1.97 -1.29
N GLY A 312 2.81 2.54 -0.25
CA GLY A 312 1.38 2.82 -0.11
C GLY A 312 1.15 4.27 0.28
N THR A 313 -0.08 4.74 0.18
CA THR A 313 -0.45 6.11 0.55
C THR A 313 -1.31 6.19 1.80
N ASP A 314 -1.84 5.03 2.23
CA ASP A 314 -2.87 4.97 3.25
C ASP A 314 -4.10 5.82 2.88
N SER A 315 -4.79 6.45 3.81
CA SER A 315 -6.05 7.18 3.61
C SER A 315 -5.85 8.70 3.64
N LEU A 316 -6.85 9.44 3.16
CA LEU A 316 -6.92 10.90 3.35
C LEU A 316 -7.37 11.33 4.77
N SER A 317 -7.65 10.39 5.66
CA SER A 317 -7.77 10.68 7.10
C SER A 317 -6.42 10.74 7.81
N SER A 318 -5.41 10.06 7.26
CA SER A 318 -4.05 10.00 7.78
C SER A 318 -3.00 10.64 6.83
N ASN A 319 -3.45 11.30 5.77
CA ASN A 319 -2.58 11.93 4.79
C ASN A 319 -3.24 13.19 4.21
N THR A 320 -2.45 14.09 3.63
CA THR A 320 -2.96 15.29 2.95
C THR A 320 -3.14 15.09 1.45
N VAL A 321 -2.55 14.02 0.90
CA VAL A 321 -2.61 13.69 -0.54
C VAL A 321 -2.32 12.20 -0.73
N LEU A 322 -3.07 11.53 -1.62
CA LEU A 322 -2.72 10.20 -2.07
C LEU A 322 -1.86 10.31 -3.33
N SER A 323 -0.53 10.24 -3.17
CA SER A 323 0.41 10.41 -4.29
C SER A 323 1.71 9.64 -4.05
N ILE A 324 1.97 8.63 -4.86
CA ILE A 324 3.22 7.86 -4.81
C ILE A 324 4.45 8.77 -5.00
N ALA A 325 4.35 9.80 -5.85
CA ALA A 325 5.45 10.77 -6.01
C ALA A 325 5.74 11.56 -4.73
N LYS A 326 4.72 11.88 -3.93
CA LYS A 326 4.92 12.57 -2.64
C LYS A 326 5.48 11.63 -1.57
N GLU A 327 5.13 10.34 -1.61
CA GLU A 327 5.78 9.33 -0.77
C GLU A 327 7.27 9.18 -1.13
N ILE A 328 7.61 9.12 -2.43
CA ILE A 328 9.01 9.12 -2.89
C ILE A 328 9.75 10.37 -2.44
N LEU A 329 9.14 11.55 -2.57
CA LEU A 329 9.72 12.81 -2.10
C LEU A 329 9.96 12.80 -0.58
N CYS A 330 9.02 12.26 0.18
CA CYS A 330 9.16 12.11 1.64
C CYS A 330 10.37 11.23 1.98
N ILE A 331 10.56 10.13 1.26
CA ILE A 331 11.73 9.25 1.44
C ILE A 331 13.01 9.99 1.09
N HIS A 332 13.10 10.67 -0.06
CA HIS A 332 14.29 11.43 -0.45
C HIS A 332 14.69 12.51 0.56
N ASN A 333 13.69 13.19 1.16
CA ASN A 333 13.94 14.25 2.13
C ASN A 333 14.50 13.72 3.47
N ASN A 334 14.14 12.49 3.84
CA ASN A 334 14.51 11.90 5.13
C ASN A 334 15.63 10.85 5.03
N PHE A 335 15.78 10.23 3.86
CA PHE A 335 16.79 9.19 3.57
C PHE A 335 17.48 9.50 2.23
N PRO A 336 18.30 10.56 2.19
CA PRO A 336 18.86 11.08 0.92
C PRO A 336 19.82 10.11 0.22
N ASP A 337 20.32 9.10 0.92
CA ASP A 337 21.26 8.12 0.36
C ASP A 337 20.56 6.95 -0.35
N ILE A 338 19.23 6.89 -0.32
CA ILE A 338 18.50 5.85 -1.05
C ILE A 338 18.31 6.30 -2.51
N PRO A 339 18.88 5.55 -3.49
CA PRO A 339 18.83 5.96 -4.89
C PRO A 339 17.41 5.84 -5.48
N LEU A 340 17.08 6.73 -6.42
CA LEU A 340 15.75 6.78 -7.03
C LEU A 340 15.32 5.46 -7.71
N ASN A 341 16.24 4.75 -8.36
CA ASN A 341 15.93 3.47 -9.00
C ASN A 341 15.48 2.40 -7.98
N GLU A 342 16.04 2.41 -6.77
CA GLU A 342 15.61 1.52 -5.69
C GLU A 342 14.20 1.88 -5.22
N ILE A 343 13.92 3.18 -4.99
CA ILE A 343 12.59 3.62 -4.56
C ILE A 343 11.54 3.37 -5.65
N LEU A 344 11.90 3.55 -6.93
CA LEU A 344 11.00 3.22 -8.04
C LEU A 344 10.74 1.71 -8.15
N THR A 345 11.71 0.87 -7.77
CA THR A 345 11.46 -0.58 -7.65
C THR A 345 10.40 -0.88 -6.58
N TRP A 346 10.43 -0.18 -5.45
CA TRP A 346 9.39 -0.31 -4.40
C TRP A 346 8.02 0.17 -4.89
N ALA A 347 8.01 1.29 -5.63
CA ALA A 347 6.79 1.92 -6.16
C ALA A 347 6.15 1.18 -7.33
N CYS A 348 6.92 0.41 -8.09
CA CYS A 348 6.46 -0.26 -9.31
C CYS A 348 6.47 -1.79 -9.16
N LEU A 349 7.65 -2.41 -9.19
CA LEU A 349 7.80 -3.87 -9.32
C LEU A 349 7.43 -4.62 -8.06
N ASN A 350 7.93 -4.19 -6.89
CA ASN A 350 7.60 -4.86 -5.63
C ASN A 350 6.09 -4.78 -5.34
N GLY A 351 5.48 -3.60 -5.60
CA GLY A 351 4.04 -3.44 -5.52
C GLY A 351 3.30 -4.37 -6.49
N ALA A 352 3.78 -4.52 -7.74
CA ALA A 352 3.19 -5.44 -8.71
C ALA A 352 3.23 -6.90 -8.21
N TYR A 353 4.33 -7.32 -7.60
CA TYR A 353 4.41 -8.62 -6.92
C TYR A 353 3.40 -8.73 -5.78
N ALA A 354 3.31 -7.71 -4.93
CA ALA A 354 2.39 -7.73 -3.78
C ALA A 354 0.93 -7.87 -4.21
N VAL A 355 0.52 -7.26 -5.35
CA VAL A 355 -0.83 -7.39 -5.89
C VAL A 355 -1.02 -8.60 -6.81
N GLY A 356 0.03 -9.37 -7.14
CA GLY A 356 -0.04 -10.53 -8.05
C GLY A 356 -0.24 -10.14 -9.52
N LYS A 357 0.45 -9.09 -9.97
CA LYS A 357 0.39 -8.57 -11.34
C LYS A 357 1.78 -8.32 -11.94
N GLU A 358 2.81 -8.93 -11.41
CA GLU A 358 4.19 -8.80 -11.87
C GLU A 358 4.41 -9.25 -13.32
N ASP A 359 3.57 -10.16 -13.83
CA ASP A 359 3.64 -10.61 -15.22
C ASP A 359 3.13 -9.55 -16.23
N GLU A 360 2.33 -8.59 -15.73
CA GLU A 360 1.73 -7.54 -16.57
C GLU A 360 2.29 -6.16 -16.25
N LEU A 361 2.63 -5.88 -14.98
CA LEU A 361 2.94 -4.55 -14.45
C LEU A 361 4.36 -4.48 -13.87
N GLY A 362 4.74 -3.30 -13.41
CA GLY A 362 5.90 -3.07 -12.55
C GLY A 362 7.23 -2.85 -13.26
N SER A 363 7.37 -3.19 -14.55
CA SER A 363 8.62 -2.99 -15.32
C SER A 363 8.36 -2.83 -16.81
N PHE A 364 9.35 -2.24 -17.54
CA PHE A 364 9.32 -2.18 -19.02
C PHE A 364 9.93 -3.43 -19.67
N GLU A 365 9.64 -4.60 -19.13
CA GLU A 365 10.00 -5.86 -19.79
C GLU A 365 9.09 -6.12 -20.99
N ILE A 366 9.67 -6.69 -22.06
CA ILE A 366 8.93 -7.01 -23.29
C ILE A 366 7.73 -7.94 -22.97
N GLY A 367 6.59 -7.59 -23.52
CA GLY A 367 5.31 -8.32 -23.32
C GLY A 367 4.44 -7.80 -22.18
N LYS A 368 4.98 -7.02 -21.24
CA LYS A 368 4.19 -6.42 -20.16
C LYS A 368 3.40 -5.19 -20.62
N LYS A 369 2.37 -4.82 -19.86
CA LYS A 369 1.49 -3.64 -20.06
C LYS A 369 1.52 -2.71 -18.85
N PRO A 370 2.69 -2.22 -18.42
CA PRO A 370 2.80 -1.51 -17.16
C PRO A 370 2.18 -0.10 -17.19
N GLY A 371 1.79 0.41 -18.37
CA GLY A 371 1.58 1.84 -18.57
C GLY A 371 2.91 2.60 -18.59
N ALA A 372 2.85 3.92 -18.75
CA ALA A 372 4.04 4.77 -18.72
C ALA A 372 3.75 6.06 -17.96
N VAL A 373 4.63 6.41 -17.04
CA VAL A 373 4.54 7.60 -16.18
C VAL A 373 5.73 8.50 -16.43
N LEU A 374 5.44 9.77 -16.71
CA LEU A 374 6.44 10.82 -16.77
C LEU A 374 6.58 11.46 -15.38
N ILE A 375 7.80 11.51 -14.88
CA ILE A 375 8.18 12.29 -13.70
C ILE A 375 8.95 13.51 -14.21
N SER A 376 8.43 14.70 -13.93
CA SER A 376 9.00 15.99 -14.39
C SER A 376 9.55 16.79 -13.20
N ASN A 377 10.34 17.84 -13.50
CA ASN A 377 10.96 18.75 -12.52
C ASN A 377 11.87 18.02 -11.53
N ILE A 378 12.76 17.20 -12.06
CA ILE A 378 13.75 16.42 -11.32
C ILE A 378 14.98 17.28 -10.99
N ASP A 379 15.56 17.08 -9.84
CA ASP A 379 16.95 17.46 -9.58
C ASP A 379 17.88 16.48 -10.31
N TRP A 380 18.45 16.94 -11.43
CA TRP A 380 19.29 16.12 -12.28
C TRP A 380 20.69 15.88 -11.71
N ASN A 381 21.14 16.68 -10.74
CA ASN A 381 22.46 16.49 -10.12
C ASN A 381 22.41 15.31 -9.13
N GLU A 382 21.33 15.24 -8.36
CA GLU A 382 21.14 14.25 -7.32
C GLU A 382 20.24 13.07 -7.76
N PHE A 383 19.61 13.17 -8.94
CA PHE A 383 18.57 12.24 -9.39
C PHE A 383 17.46 12.04 -8.35
N LYS A 384 16.96 13.15 -7.82
CA LYS A 384 15.92 13.17 -6.77
C LYS A 384 14.68 13.95 -7.21
N LEU A 385 13.54 13.56 -6.64
CA LEU A 385 12.34 14.37 -6.73
C LEU A 385 12.51 15.62 -5.86
N THR A 386 11.88 16.72 -6.30
CA THR A 386 11.83 18.02 -5.60
C THR A 386 10.40 18.34 -5.19
N GLY A 387 10.23 19.40 -4.41
CA GLY A 387 8.90 19.89 -4.05
C GLY A 387 8.01 20.24 -5.26
N SER A 388 8.63 20.59 -6.40
CA SER A 388 7.96 20.91 -7.68
C SER A 388 7.81 19.71 -8.63
N SER A 389 8.34 18.54 -8.27
CA SER A 389 8.20 17.35 -9.10
C SER A 389 6.73 16.93 -9.22
N THR A 390 6.36 16.57 -10.45
CA THR A 390 5.01 16.11 -10.79
C THR A 390 5.06 14.80 -11.55
N THR A 391 4.01 14.00 -11.42
CA THR A 391 3.83 12.79 -12.21
C THR A 391 2.58 12.89 -13.08
N ARG A 392 2.68 12.32 -14.26
CA ARG A 392 1.57 12.27 -15.23
C ARG A 392 1.62 10.95 -16.00
N ARG A 393 0.47 10.32 -16.12
CA ARG A 393 0.30 9.18 -17.02
C ARG A 393 0.47 9.62 -18.47
N ILE A 394 1.28 8.87 -19.23
CA ILE A 394 1.49 9.05 -20.67
C ILE A 394 0.79 7.94 -21.45
N LEU A 395 0.71 6.75 -20.84
CA LEU A 395 0.07 5.57 -21.44
C LEU A 395 -0.70 4.79 -20.38
#